data_029754f1006e23935105d739b2f4eb35
#
_entry.id   029754f1006e23935105d739b2f4eb35
#
_cell.length_a   1.000
_cell.length_b   1.000
_cell.length_c   1.000
_cell.angle_alpha   90.00
_cell.angle_beta   90.00
_cell.angle_gamma   90.00
#
_symmetry.space_group_name_H-M   'P 1'
#
loop_
_entity.id
_entity.type
_entity.pdbx_description
1 polymer ?
#
loop_
_entity_poly.entity_id
_entity_poly.type
_entity_poly.pdbx_seq_one_letter_code
_entity_poly.pdbx_strand_id
1 'polypeptide(L)'
;MPGLLDGRVAIVTGAGGGIGRAVAEHLGSLGANVVVNDFGGSVDGSGSSTTPAEETAKLVEAAGGKAVVNSTSVTEMANGEALVQQALDEFGRLDIVVTAAGILRDRMIFNMSEDEWDQVIDVHLKGTFTVVKHASILFRQQRSGSIITFSSESGLLGNAGQANYGAAKSGIAGFTKVIARDLGKYGVTVNCIAPRAETRMIATVPQEIKDKMDESGIDLIPKKASMEPEDIAPMVGFLASDYAVDVNGQIFLVHGGTISLMSQPRVIRSMYNKGGGFSVAEIDEMAPLFLLQGPGDYRPDAPNVGKMSAGEKSLEGKVAIVTGSGRGIGAGVAKLLAAQGASVVVNDIGAALDGSGGDQSPAAQIVAEIGEDGGSAVASFDSVTEATGGTNIIETAMDNFG
;
A
#
# COMPACT_ATOMS: atom_id res chain seq x y z
N MET A 1 -6.20 16.45 26.88
CA MET A 1 -7.23 17.51 27.09
C MET A 1 -8.58 16.80 27.21
N PRO A 2 -9.08 16.57 28.43
CA PRO A 2 -10.41 15.96 28.60
C PRO A 2 -11.44 16.77 27.81
N GLY A 3 -12.38 16.11 27.17
CA GLY A 3 -13.46 16.76 26.42
C GLY A 3 -13.13 17.27 25.02
N LEU A 4 -11.92 17.02 24.50
CA LEU A 4 -11.52 17.47 23.17
C LEU A 4 -12.43 16.92 22.04
N LEU A 5 -12.96 15.71 22.24
CA LEU A 5 -13.83 15.01 21.32
C LEU A 5 -15.22 14.74 21.87
N ASP A 6 -15.67 15.54 22.87
CA ASP A 6 -16.97 15.36 23.49
C ASP A 6 -18.10 15.31 22.45
N GLY A 7 -18.91 14.25 22.53
CA GLY A 7 -20.05 14.01 21.65
C GLY A 7 -19.69 13.60 20.20
N ARG A 8 -18.41 13.44 19.85
CA ARG A 8 -17.99 12.86 18.59
C ARG A 8 -18.06 11.34 18.62
N VAL A 9 -18.23 10.76 17.45
CA VAL A 9 -18.33 9.31 17.26
C VAL A 9 -17.21 8.84 16.34
N ALA A 10 -16.48 7.83 16.79
CA ALA A 10 -15.37 7.22 16.05
C ALA A 10 -15.65 5.74 15.72
N ILE A 11 -15.25 5.29 14.56
CA ILE A 11 -15.04 3.88 14.22
C ILE A 11 -13.54 3.63 14.28
N VAL A 12 -13.12 2.61 15.02
CA VAL A 12 -11.72 2.13 15.04
C VAL A 12 -11.71 0.66 14.65
N THR A 13 -11.09 0.34 13.50
CA THR A 13 -10.93 -1.06 13.06
C THR A 13 -9.62 -1.64 13.56
N GLY A 14 -9.58 -2.97 13.80
CA GLY A 14 -8.41 -3.61 14.41
C GLY A 14 -8.20 -3.18 15.87
N ALA A 15 -9.28 -2.81 16.53
CA ALA A 15 -9.25 -2.21 17.87
C ALA A 15 -9.15 -3.23 19.03
N GLY A 16 -9.09 -4.54 18.76
CA GLY A 16 -8.96 -5.56 19.80
C GLY A 16 -7.58 -5.65 20.44
N GLY A 17 -6.55 -5.01 19.87
CA GLY A 17 -5.20 -5.06 20.44
C GLY A 17 -4.24 -4.03 19.84
N GLY A 18 -3.04 -3.95 20.39
CA GLY A 18 -1.95 -3.10 19.89
C GLY A 18 -2.38 -1.65 19.67
N ILE A 19 -1.98 -1.07 18.56
CA ILE A 19 -2.22 0.34 18.23
C ILE A 19 -3.73 0.65 18.17
N GLY A 20 -4.56 -0.23 17.58
CA GLY A 20 -5.99 0.00 17.47
C GLY A 20 -6.67 0.09 18.83
N ARG A 21 -6.30 -0.77 19.80
CA ARG A 21 -6.77 -0.70 21.19
C ARG A 21 -6.37 0.61 21.87
N ALA A 22 -5.07 0.96 21.79
CA ALA A 22 -4.55 2.19 22.39
C ALA A 22 -5.23 3.45 21.82
N VAL A 23 -5.48 3.46 20.53
CA VAL A 23 -6.21 4.54 19.83
C VAL A 23 -7.66 4.60 20.33
N ALA A 24 -8.38 3.48 20.39
CA ALA A 24 -9.77 3.46 20.83
C ALA A 24 -9.91 3.96 22.27
N GLU A 25 -9.07 3.49 23.19
CA GLU A 25 -9.03 3.94 24.59
C GLU A 25 -8.71 5.44 24.69
N HIS A 26 -7.71 5.91 23.95
CA HIS A 26 -7.33 7.31 23.95
C HIS A 26 -8.45 8.23 23.43
N LEU A 27 -9.12 7.85 22.32
CA LEU A 27 -10.27 8.62 21.83
C LEU A 27 -11.40 8.66 22.86
N GLY A 28 -11.66 7.56 23.58
CA GLY A 28 -12.58 7.51 24.71
C GLY A 28 -12.19 8.48 25.83
N SER A 29 -10.90 8.55 26.19
CA SER A 29 -10.39 9.49 27.21
C SER A 29 -10.52 10.97 26.81
N LEU A 30 -10.64 11.24 25.51
CA LEU A 30 -10.91 12.57 24.98
C LEU A 30 -12.41 12.89 24.87
N GLY A 31 -13.30 11.96 25.24
CA GLY A 31 -14.76 12.13 25.27
C GLY A 31 -15.50 11.57 24.05
N ALA A 32 -14.83 10.87 23.15
CA ALA A 32 -15.48 10.27 21.99
C ALA A 32 -16.25 8.99 22.36
N ASN A 33 -17.37 8.74 21.64
CA ASN A 33 -18.02 7.44 21.61
C ASN A 33 -17.39 6.59 20.52
N VAL A 34 -17.15 5.30 20.76
CA VAL A 34 -16.34 4.47 19.87
C VAL A 34 -17.07 3.19 19.44
N VAL A 35 -17.16 2.95 18.14
CA VAL A 35 -17.43 1.62 17.60
C VAL A 35 -16.10 0.86 17.54
N VAL A 36 -15.93 -0.11 18.41
CA VAL A 36 -14.74 -0.94 18.55
C VAL A 36 -14.88 -2.14 17.63
N ASN A 37 -14.26 -2.08 16.45
CA ASN A 37 -14.31 -3.18 15.50
C ASN A 37 -13.03 -4.01 15.56
N ASP A 38 -13.19 -5.32 15.77
CA ASP A 38 -12.11 -6.29 15.66
C ASP A 38 -12.68 -7.69 15.35
N PHE A 39 -12.18 -8.34 14.32
CA PHE A 39 -12.57 -9.70 13.97
C PHE A 39 -12.06 -10.74 14.98
N GLY A 40 -11.05 -10.36 15.79
CA GLY A 40 -10.46 -11.21 16.83
C GLY A 40 -9.61 -12.34 16.29
N GLY A 41 -9.08 -12.20 15.08
CA GLY A 41 -8.15 -13.16 14.49
C GLY A 41 -6.76 -13.09 15.13
N SER A 42 -5.99 -14.14 14.91
CA SER A 42 -4.55 -14.18 15.22
C SER A 42 -3.77 -13.22 14.31
N VAL A 43 -2.47 -13.02 14.59
CA VAL A 43 -1.59 -12.12 13.78
C VAL A 43 -1.54 -12.55 12.31
N ASP A 44 -1.67 -13.84 12.03
CA ASP A 44 -1.69 -14.42 10.69
C ASP A 44 -3.08 -14.39 10.02
N GLY A 45 -4.09 -13.83 10.68
CA GLY A 45 -5.47 -13.75 10.20
C GLY A 45 -6.34 -14.96 10.48
N SER A 46 -5.82 -16.00 11.15
CA SER A 46 -6.60 -17.20 11.48
C SER A 46 -7.50 -17.01 12.70
N GLY A 47 -8.63 -17.74 12.73
CA GLY A 47 -9.58 -17.70 13.83
C GLY A 47 -10.41 -16.41 13.91
N SER A 48 -11.32 -16.37 14.90
CA SER A 48 -12.12 -15.17 15.22
C SER A 48 -12.57 -15.23 16.68
N SER A 49 -12.73 -14.04 17.34
CA SER A 49 -13.21 -13.93 18.71
C SER A 49 -13.75 -12.52 18.98
N THR A 50 -14.84 -12.41 19.71
CA THR A 50 -15.36 -11.10 20.17
C THR A 50 -14.60 -10.54 21.36
N THR A 51 -13.94 -11.40 22.15
CA THR A 51 -13.30 -11.05 23.43
C THR A 51 -12.33 -9.86 23.34
N PRO A 52 -11.42 -9.76 22.35
CA PRO A 52 -10.51 -8.62 22.28
C PRO A 52 -11.22 -7.28 22.10
N ALA A 53 -12.27 -7.23 21.28
CA ALA A 53 -13.08 -6.03 21.09
C ALA A 53 -13.89 -5.67 22.36
N GLU A 54 -14.45 -6.68 23.05
CA GLU A 54 -15.18 -6.48 24.31
C GLU A 54 -14.29 -5.95 25.44
N GLU A 55 -13.06 -6.44 25.54
CA GLU A 55 -12.07 -5.91 26.49
C GLU A 55 -11.74 -4.45 26.19
N THR A 56 -11.52 -4.11 24.93
CA THR A 56 -11.23 -2.74 24.53
C THR A 56 -12.42 -1.81 24.76
N ALA A 57 -13.65 -2.27 24.52
CA ALA A 57 -14.85 -1.49 24.80
C ALA A 57 -14.93 -1.10 26.30
N LYS A 58 -14.61 -2.03 27.22
CA LYS A 58 -14.53 -1.74 28.65
C LYS A 58 -13.45 -0.71 29.00
N LEU A 59 -12.32 -0.72 28.31
CA LEU A 59 -11.26 0.29 28.51
C LEU A 59 -11.73 1.67 28.04
N VAL A 60 -12.40 1.76 26.89
CA VAL A 60 -13.00 3.01 26.40
C VAL A 60 -14.00 3.57 27.40
N GLU A 61 -14.88 2.72 27.96
CA GLU A 61 -15.86 3.12 28.98
C GLU A 61 -15.19 3.57 30.28
N ALA A 62 -14.17 2.85 30.75
CA ALA A 62 -13.39 3.22 31.92
C ALA A 62 -12.63 4.55 31.73
N ALA A 63 -12.26 4.88 30.50
CA ALA A 63 -11.62 6.14 30.13
C ALA A 63 -12.60 7.31 30.00
N GLY A 64 -13.93 7.07 30.04
CA GLY A 64 -14.98 8.10 30.03
C GLY A 64 -15.79 8.24 28.75
N GLY A 65 -15.47 7.47 27.69
CA GLY A 65 -16.26 7.36 26.46
C GLY A 65 -17.43 6.37 26.61
N LYS A 66 -18.21 6.21 25.55
CA LYS A 66 -19.12 5.06 25.38
C LYS A 66 -18.57 4.16 24.27
N ALA A 67 -18.83 2.86 24.36
CA ALA A 67 -18.35 1.92 23.37
C ALA A 67 -19.44 0.93 22.96
N VAL A 68 -19.40 0.53 21.68
CA VAL A 68 -20.15 -0.62 21.16
C VAL A 68 -19.19 -1.51 20.37
N VAL A 69 -19.41 -2.81 20.45
CA VAL A 69 -18.57 -3.82 19.83
C VAL A 69 -19.08 -4.18 18.45
N ASN A 70 -18.17 -4.37 17.53
CA ASN A 70 -18.40 -4.97 16.22
C ASN A 70 -17.31 -6.02 15.92
N SER A 71 -17.71 -7.24 15.56
CA SER A 71 -16.80 -8.36 15.30
C SER A 71 -16.79 -8.80 13.83
N THR A 72 -17.28 -7.98 12.92
CA THR A 72 -17.31 -8.32 11.50
C THR A 72 -15.97 -8.04 10.82
N SER A 73 -15.65 -8.83 9.79
CA SER A 73 -14.46 -8.61 8.96
C SER A 73 -14.61 -7.35 8.13
N VAL A 74 -13.56 -6.55 8.04
CA VAL A 74 -13.50 -5.35 7.18
C VAL A 74 -13.35 -5.67 5.69
N THR A 75 -13.07 -6.93 5.31
CA THR A 75 -12.82 -7.32 3.92
C THR A 75 -14.06 -7.29 3.02
N GLU A 76 -15.25 -7.29 3.63
CA GLU A 76 -16.54 -7.34 2.95
C GLU A 76 -17.17 -5.94 2.84
N MET A 77 -17.59 -5.54 1.64
CA MET A 77 -18.25 -4.25 1.42
C MET A 77 -19.47 -4.03 2.30
N ALA A 78 -20.31 -5.06 2.45
CA ALA A 78 -21.51 -5.00 3.30
C ALA A 78 -21.16 -4.74 4.78
N ASN A 79 -20.05 -5.28 5.27
CA ASN A 79 -19.60 -5.06 6.64
C ASN A 79 -19.09 -3.64 6.86
N GLY A 80 -18.42 -3.05 5.85
CA GLY A 80 -18.03 -1.64 5.89
C GLY A 80 -19.23 -0.69 5.97
N GLU A 81 -20.33 -1.01 5.23
CA GLU A 81 -21.60 -0.30 5.34
C GLU A 81 -22.25 -0.48 6.71
N ALA A 82 -22.31 -1.73 7.19
CA ALA A 82 -22.90 -2.06 8.49
C ALA A 82 -22.16 -1.37 9.65
N LEU A 83 -20.84 -1.21 9.60
CA LEU A 83 -20.06 -0.47 10.59
C LEU A 83 -20.47 1.00 10.67
N VAL A 84 -20.62 1.66 9.53
CA VAL A 84 -21.08 3.06 9.47
C VAL A 84 -22.53 3.16 9.97
N GLN A 85 -23.38 2.23 9.58
CA GLN A 85 -24.78 2.20 10.03
C GLN A 85 -24.86 1.98 11.53
N GLN A 86 -24.06 1.08 12.10
CA GLN A 86 -24.02 0.86 13.55
C GLN A 86 -23.66 2.14 14.32
N ALA A 87 -22.69 2.93 13.85
CA ALA A 87 -22.35 4.20 14.47
C ALA A 87 -23.55 5.18 14.48
N LEU A 88 -24.33 5.19 13.38
CA LEU A 88 -25.52 6.02 13.28
C LEU A 88 -26.66 5.52 14.18
N ASP A 89 -26.88 4.22 14.24
CA ASP A 89 -27.97 3.62 15.05
C ASP A 89 -27.71 3.78 16.54
N GLU A 90 -26.46 3.59 16.99
CA GLU A 90 -26.11 3.63 18.42
C GLU A 90 -25.85 5.06 18.94
N PHE A 91 -25.27 5.94 18.09
CA PHE A 91 -24.82 7.25 18.55
C PHE A 91 -25.39 8.43 17.75
N GLY A 92 -26.15 8.17 16.68
CA GLY A 92 -26.82 9.18 15.86
C GLY A 92 -25.92 9.94 14.88
N ARG A 93 -24.59 9.68 14.85
CA ARG A 93 -23.63 10.37 13.99
C ARG A 93 -22.36 9.55 13.80
N LEU A 94 -21.52 9.96 12.86
CA LEU A 94 -20.13 9.51 12.73
C LEU A 94 -19.25 10.70 12.36
N ASP A 95 -18.10 10.85 13.02
CA ASP A 95 -17.16 11.98 12.82
C ASP A 95 -15.75 11.52 12.46
N ILE A 96 -15.34 10.36 12.95
CA ILE A 96 -13.95 9.90 12.90
C ILE A 96 -13.93 8.45 12.41
N VAL A 97 -13.04 8.17 11.44
CA VAL A 97 -12.74 6.81 11.01
C VAL A 97 -11.26 6.55 11.13
N VAL A 98 -10.90 5.48 11.85
CA VAL A 98 -9.53 5.01 12.01
C VAL A 98 -9.43 3.58 11.48
N THR A 99 -8.61 3.36 10.44
CA THR A 99 -8.45 2.04 9.82
C THR A 99 -7.12 1.41 10.22
N ALA A 100 -7.10 0.69 11.35
CA ALA A 100 -5.91 0.05 11.91
C ALA A 100 -5.93 -1.50 11.83
N ALA A 101 -6.96 -2.10 11.25
CA ALA A 101 -7.02 -3.55 11.04
C ALA A 101 -5.87 -4.04 10.18
N GLY A 102 -5.29 -5.18 10.55
CA GLY A 102 -4.17 -5.72 9.80
C GLY A 102 -3.69 -7.09 10.29
N ILE A 103 -3.03 -7.81 9.39
CA ILE A 103 -2.41 -9.11 9.59
C ILE A 103 -1.00 -9.12 8.99
N LEU A 104 -0.16 -10.11 9.32
CA LEU A 104 1.13 -10.35 8.69
C LEU A 104 1.21 -11.78 8.14
N ARG A 105 1.67 -11.88 6.91
CA ARG A 105 2.02 -13.12 6.20
C ARG A 105 3.36 -12.90 5.49
N ASP A 106 4.41 -12.65 6.29
CA ASP A 106 5.73 -12.31 5.78
C ASP A 106 6.39 -13.52 5.12
N ARG A 107 6.87 -13.33 3.90
CA ARG A 107 7.54 -14.34 3.09
C ARG A 107 8.40 -13.65 2.02
N MET A 108 9.58 -14.22 1.74
CA MET A 108 10.34 -13.80 0.57
C MET A 108 9.51 -14.00 -0.69
N ILE A 109 9.52 -13.04 -1.62
CA ILE A 109 8.63 -13.01 -2.80
C ILE A 109 8.64 -14.31 -3.60
N PHE A 110 9.79 -14.94 -3.75
CA PHE A 110 9.93 -16.20 -4.50
C PHE A 110 9.37 -17.43 -3.77
N ASN A 111 8.93 -17.29 -2.51
CA ASN A 111 8.29 -18.33 -1.71
C ASN A 111 6.88 -17.95 -1.25
N MET A 112 6.41 -16.74 -1.61
CA MET A 112 5.10 -16.21 -1.20
C MET A 112 3.98 -16.90 -1.99
N SER A 113 2.98 -17.43 -1.30
CA SER A 113 1.80 -18.00 -1.95
C SER A 113 0.78 -16.89 -2.30
N GLU A 114 -0.11 -17.19 -3.23
CA GLU A 114 -1.25 -16.33 -3.58
C GLU A 114 -2.12 -16.05 -2.34
N ASP A 115 -2.43 -17.06 -1.54
CA ASP A 115 -3.21 -16.91 -0.30
C ASP A 115 -2.53 -15.95 0.71
N GLU A 116 -1.20 -16.01 0.86
CA GLU A 116 -0.44 -15.08 1.69
C GLU A 116 -0.48 -13.64 1.13
N TRP A 117 -0.55 -13.50 -0.18
CA TRP A 117 -0.69 -12.20 -0.84
C TRP A 117 -2.11 -11.65 -0.68
N ASP A 118 -3.12 -12.42 -1.08
CA ASP A 118 -4.52 -11.98 -1.15
C ASP A 118 -5.06 -11.61 0.22
N GLN A 119 -4.80 -12.41 1.25
CA GLN A 119 -5.28 -12.12 2.61
C GLN A 119 -4.73 -10.80 3.13
N VAL A 120 -3.45 -10.49 2.88
CA VAL A 120 -2.84 -9.24 3.33
C VAL A 120 -3.41 -8.05 2.57
N ILE A 121 -3.56 -8.16 1.24
CA ILE A 121 -4.19 -7.10 0.42
C ILE A 121 -5.64 -6.89 0.84
N ASP A 122 -6.42 -7.95 1.04
CA ASP A 122 -7.82 -7.88 1.42
C ASP A 122 -8.01 -7.20 2.79
N VAL A 123 -7.26 -7.61 3.81
CA VAL A 123 -7.43 -7.04 5.15
C VAL A 123 -6.95 -5.58 5.20
N HIS A 124 -5.77 -5.30 4.67
CA HIS A 124 -5.17 -3.96 4.79
C HIS A 124 -5.76 -2.95 3.81
N LEU A 125 -5.62 -3.22 2.49
CA LEU A 125 -5.95 -2.24 1.47
C LEU A 125 -7.46 -2.22 1.17
N LYS A 126 -8.03 -3.36 0.87
CA LYS A 126 -9.47 -3.48 0.62
C LYS A 126 -10.28 -3.20 1.89
N GLY A 127 -9.85 -3.69 3.07
CA GLY A 127 -10.49 -3.41 4.35
C GLY A 127 -10.50 -1.91 4.70
N THR A 128 -9.43 -1.19 4.41
CA THR A 128 -9.42 0.28 4.51
C THR A 128 -10.44 0.89 3.53
N PHE A 129 -10.45 0.44 2.27
CA PHE A 129 -11.36 0.95 1.25
C PHE A 129 -12.84 0.72 1.62
N THR A 130 -13.23 -0.45 2.10
CA THR A 130 -14.64 -0.78 2.41
C THR A 130 -15.24 0.18 3.43
N VAL A 131 -14.52 0.45 4.53
CA VAL A 131 -14.98 1.35 5.59
C VAL A 131 -14.98 2.80 5.11
N VAL A 132 -13.88 3.24 4.51
CA VAL A 132 -13.72 4.63 4.03
C VAL A 132 -14.74 4.96 2.93
N LYS A 133 -15.03 4.02 2.04
CA LYS A 133 -16.05 4.18 0.98
C LYS A 133 -17.40 4.60 1.56
N HIS A 134 -17.88 3.89 2.57
CA HIS A 134 -19.18 4.17 3.18
C HIS A 134 -19.17 5.41 4.07
N ALA A 135 -18.12 5.59 4.88
CA ALA A 135 -17.95 6.80 5.68
C ALA A 135 -17.84 8.07 4.80
N SER A 136 -17.18 8.00 3.65
CA SER A 136 -17.01 9.13 2.73
C SER A 136 -18.34 9.67 2.18
N ILE A 137 -19.31 8.79 1.97
CA ILE A 137 -20.66 9.18 1.51
C ILE A 137 -21.33 10.05 2.59
N LEU A 138 -21.28 9.60 3.84
CA LEU A 138 -21.83 10.31 5.00
C LEU A 138 -21.10 11.63 5.24
N PHE A 139 -19.76 11.61 5.30
CA PHE A 139 -18.93 12.80 5.57
C PHE A 139 -19.10 13.87 4.51
N ARG A 140 -19.24 13.47 3.24
CA ARG A 140 -19.57 14.41 2.15
C ARG A 140 -20.91 15.12 2.39
N GLN A 141 -21.92 14.40 2.88
CA GLN A 141 -23.24 14.95 3.19
C GLN A 141 -23.17 15.86 4.43
N GLN A 142 -22.48 15.43 5.47
CA GLN A 142 -22.26 16.19 6.71
C GLN A 142 -21.38 17.44 6.51
N ARG A 143 -20.55 17.44 5.45
CA ARG A 143 -19.52 18.44 5.18
C ARG A 143 -18.51 18.57 6.31
N SER A 144 -18.23 17.46 6.96
CA SER A 144 -17.24 17.32 8.03
C SER A 144 -16.90 15.85 8.24
N GLY A 145 -15.71 15.57 8.76
CA GLY A 145 -15.24 14.24 9.14
C GLY A 145 -13.73 14.15 9.11
N SER A 146 -13.17 13.22 9.85
CA SER A 146 -11.74 12.93 9.88
C SER A 146 -11.49 11.46 9.61
N ILE A 147 -10.64 11.14 8.64
CA ILE A 147 -10.21 9.79 8.28
C ILE A 147 -8.72 9.67 8.57
N ILE A 148 -8.35 8.73 9.42
CA ILE A 148 -6.97 8.43 9.76
C ILE A 148 -6.67 6.99 9.32
N THR A 149 -5.78 6.85 8.35
CA THR A 149 -5.35 5.56 7.82
C THR A 149 -3.99 5.17 8.37
N PHE A 150 -3.66 3.88 8.33
CA PHE A 150 -2.39 3.37 8.81
C PHE A 150 -1.57 2.74 7.68
N SER A 151 -0.47 3.40 7.29
CA SER A 151 0.58 2.86 6.45
C SER A 151 1.66 2.18 7.31
N SER A 152 2.88 2.09 6.80
CA SER A 152 4.05 1.54 7.49
C SER A 152 5.33 2.05 6.81
N GLU A 153 6.45 2.05 7.54
CA GLU A 153 7.77 2.23 6.92
C GLU A 153 8.02 1.20 5.81
N SER A 154 7.57 -0.04 5.99
CA SER A 154 7.67 -1.08 4.95
C SER A 154 6.98 -0.68 3.64
N GLY A 155 5.86 0.05 3.73
CA GLY A 155 5.17 0.59 2.56
C GLY A 155 5.81 1.85 1.98
N LEU A 156 6.58 2.60 2.74
CA LEU A 156 7.17 3.87 2.33
C LEU A 156 8.63 3.73 1.89
N LEU A 157 9.39 2.84 2.54
CA LEU A 157 10.83 2.67 2.36
C LEU A 157 11.20 1.28 1.84
N GLY A 158 10.31 0.30 1.98
CA GLY A 158 10.54 -1.10 1.64
C GLY A 158 11.12 -1.89 2.80
N ASN A 159 10.76 -3.19 2.89
CA ASN A 159 11.33 -4.15 3.82
C ASN A 159 11.35 -5.54 3.19
N ALA A 160 12.48 -6.22 3.28
CA ALA A 160 12.64 -7.56 2.71
C ALA A 160 11.66 -8.57 3.35
N GLY A 161 11.07 -9.44 2.54
CA GLY A 161 10.10 -10.46 3.00
C GLY A 161 8.68 -9.94 3.18
N GLN A 162 8.41 -8.67 2.90
CA GLN A 162 7.09 -8.04 3.07
C GLN A 162 6.52 -7.49 1.77
N ALA A 163 6.64 -8.22 0.67
CA ALA A 163 6.16 -7.75 -0.63
C ALA A 163 4.64 -7.48 -0.63
N ASN A 164 3.83 -8.36 -0.04
CA ASN A 164 2.38 -8.19 0.14
C ASN A 164 2.05 -7.03 1.07
N TYR A 165 2.64 -7.01 2.26
CA TYR A 165 2.41 -5.98 3.28
C TYR A 165 2.89 -4.60 2.81
N GLY A 166 4.11 -4.52 2.24
CA GLY A 166 4.65 -3.29 1.66
C GLY A 166 3.77 -2.74 0.54
N ALA A 167 3.28 -3.61 -0.37
CA ALA A 167 2.35 -3.22 -1.43
C ALA A 167 1.04 -2.65 -0.86
N ALA A 168 0.42 -3.35 0.11
CA ALA A 168 -0.81 -2.89 0.75
C ALA A 168 -0.62 -1.53 1.45
N LYS A 169 0.47 -1.37 2.22
CA LYS A 169 0.76 -0.15 2.98
C LYS A 169 1.17 1.03 2.09
N SER A 170 1.88 0.79 0.97
CA SER A 170 2.09 1.80 -0.08
C SER A 170 0.77 2.20 -0.74
N GLY A 171 -0.09 1.22 -1.03
CA GLY A 171 -1.43 1.44 -1.56
C GLY A 171 -2.28 2.34 -0.66
N ILE A 172 -2.26 2.12 0.66
CA ILE A 172 -2.96 2.97 1.64
C ILE A 172 -2.41 4.39 1.64
N ALA A 173 -1.09 4.58 1.59
CA ALA A 173 -0.48 5.90 1.52
C ALA A 173 -0.89 6.66 0.24
N GLY A 174 -0.93 5.99 -0.90
CA GLY A 174 -1.42 6.52 -2.17
C GLY A 174 -2.92 6.84 -2.12
N PHE A 175 -3.73 5.91 -1.62
CA PHE A 175 -5.17 6.05 -1.42
C PHE A 175 -5.50 7.27 -0.56
N THR A 176 -4.82 7.45 0.57
CA THR A 176 -4.98 8.61 1.45
C THR A 176 -4.83 9.93 0.70
N LYS A 177 -3.78 10.06 -0.13
CA LYS A 177 -3.52 11.29 -0.90
C LYS A 177 -4.63 11.60 -1.92
N VAL A 178 -5.16 10.56 -2.56
CA VAL A 178 -6.23 10.71 -3.55
C VAL A 178 -7.53 11.13 -2.87
N ILE A 179 -7.96 10.40 -1.85
CA ILE A 179 -9.24 10.69 -1.18
C ILE A 179 -9.21 12.00 -0.37
N ALA A 180 -8.04 12.43 0.09
CA ALA A 180 -7.86 13.76 0.69
C ALA A 180 -8.22 14.88 -0.30
N ARG A 181 -7.91 14.72 -1.58
CA ARG A 181 -8.28 15.65 -2.66
C ARG A 181 -9.76 15.55 -3.01
N ASP A 182 -10.31 14.32 -3.06
CA ASP A 182 -11.72 14.10 -3.37
C ASP A 182 -12.64 14.72 -2.31
N LEU A 183 -12.26 14.60 -1.04
CA LEU A 183 -13.09 14.95 0.11
C LEU A 183 -12.79 16.33 0.71
N GLY A 184 -11.63 16.90 0.49
CA GLY A 184 -11.19 18.17 1.09
C GLY A 184 -12.16 19.34 0.83
N LYS A 185 -12.72 19.44 -0.38
CA LYS A 185 -13.73 20.45 -0.72
C LYS A 185 -15.04 20.33 0.07
N TYR A 186 -15.23 19.23 0.76
CA TYR A 186 -16.38 19.01 1.64
C TYR A 186 -16.04 19.20 3.13
N GLY A 187 -14.85 19.72 3.45
CA GLY A 187 -14.42 19.91 4.85
C GLY A 187 -14.02 18.63 5.56
N VAL A 188 -13.68 17.58 4.82
CA VAL A 188 -13.23 16.29 5.37
C VAL A 188 -11.71 16.20 5.26
N THR A 189 -11.04 15.88 6.37
CA THR A 189 -9.60 15.64 6.38
C THR A 189 -9.29 14.16 6.29
N VAL A 190 -8.23 13.81 5.57
CA VAL A 190 -7.76 12.43 5.43
C VAL A 190 -6.24 12.42 5.56
N ASN A 191 -5.73 11.76 6.60
CA ASN A 191 -4.30 11.70 6.86
C ASN A 191 -3.87 10.25 7.14
N CYS A 192 -2.58 10.00 7.04
CA CYS A 192 -1.99 8.68 7.22
C CYS A 192 -0.93 8.70 8.31
N ILE A 193 -0.92 7.66 9.15
CA ILE A 193 0.16 7.41 10.10
C ILE A 193 0.93 6.16 9.65
N ALA A 194 2.25 6.26 9.62
CA ALA A 194 3.17 5.14 9.56
C ALA A 194 3.75 4.95 10.97
N PRO A 195 3.21 4.03 11.76
CA PRO A 195 3.63 3.86 13.13
C PRO A 195 4.86 2.98 13.24
N ARG A 196 5.68 3.20 14.27
CA ARG A 196 6.64 2.23 14.77
C ARG A 196 6.35 2.00 16.25
N ALA A 197 5.82 0.83 16.58
CA ALA A 197 5.50 0.43 17.94
C ALA A 197 5.68 -1.08 18.10
N GLU A 198 6.14 -1.54 19.25
CA GLU A 198 6.16 -2.96 19.60
C GLU A 198 4.73 -3.47 19.75
N THR A 199 4.31 -4.24 18.77
CA THR A 199 3.02 -4.92 18.75
C THR A 199 3.23 -6.42 18.67
N ARG A 200 2.17 -7.21 18.85
CA ARG A 200 2.23 -8.67 18.60
C ARG A 200 2.81 -9.00 17.22
N MET A 201 2.64 -8.12 16.23
CA MET A 201 3.20 -8.26 14.89
C MET A 201 4.74 -8.21 14.89
N ILE A 202 5.34 -7.26 15.60
CA ILE A 202 6.81 -7.13 15.69
C ILE A 202 7.41 -8.24 16.55
N ALA A 203 6.67 -8.74 17.55
CA ALA A 203 7.13 -9.84 18.39
C ALA A 203 7.40 -11.14 17.59
N THR A 204 6.73 -11.33 16.46
CA THR A 204 6.93 -12.51 15.59
C THR A 204 8.15 -12.41 14.67
N VAL A 205 8.78 -11.25 14.54
CA VAL A 205 9.97 -11.05 13.71
C VAL A 205 11.20 -11.65 14.42
N PRO A 206 11.97 -12.55 13.77
CA PRO A 206 13.19 -13.13 14.36
C PRO A 206 14.20 -12.05 14.75
N GLN A 207 14.91 -12.26 15.87
CA GLN A 207 15.86 -11.28 16.40
C GLN A 207 16.97 -10.91 15.40
N GLU A 208 17.48 -11.88 14.64
CA GLU A 208 18.49 -11.66 13.59
C GLU A 208 18.02 -10.69 12.50
N ILE A 209 16.71 -10.66 12.22
CA ILE A 209 16.12 -9.72 11.26
C ILE A 209 15.96 -8.35 11.91
N LYS A 210 15.57 -8.31 13.19
CA LYS A 210 15.49 -7.03 13.95
C LYS A 210 16.85 -6.36 14.02
N ASP A 211 17.90 -7.11 14.31
CA ASP A 211 19.27 -6.60 14.39
C ASP A 211 19.72 -6.01 13.03
N LYS A 212 19.39 -6.67 11.91
CA LYS A 212 19.67 -6.16 10.56
C LYS A 212 18.82 -4.93 10.19
N MET A 213 17.59 -4.84 10.67
CA MET A 213 16.76 -3.64 10.50
C MET A 213 17.34 -2.45 11.25
N ASP A 214 17.90 -2.67 12.44
CA ASP A 214 18.58 -1.65 13.22
C ASP A 214 19.89 -1.18 12.58
N GLU A 215 20.61 -2.07 11.87
CA GLU A 215 21.84 -1.74 11.14
C GLU A 215 21.57 -0.99 9.82
N SER A 216 20.44 -1.26 9.16
CA SER A 216 20.04 -0.62 7.88
C SER A 216 19.20 0.64 8.08
N GLY A 217 18.75 0.90 9.31
CA GLY A 217 17.82 1.97 9.65
C GLY A 217 18.46 3.34 9.44
N ILE A 218 17.67 4.23 8.87
CA ILE A 218 17.89 5.66 8.99
C ILE A 218 17.92 5.97 10.49
N ASP A 219 19.06 6.33 11.02
CA ASP A 219 19.36 6.57 12.46
C ASP A 219 18.64 7.84 12.98
N LEU A 220 17.32 7.93 12.70
CA LEU A 220 16.46 9.04 13.13
C LEU A 220 15.82 8.77 14.51
N ILE A 221 16.03 7.55 15.07
CA ILE A 221 15.38 7.12 16.30
C ILE A 221 16.41 7.06 17.42
N PRO A 222 16.20 7.78 18.54
CA PRO A 222 17.01 7.57 19.72
C PRO A 222 16.93 6.11 20.17
N LYS A 223 18.08 5.42 20.35
CA LYS A 223 18.18 4.01 20.76
C LYS A 223 17.45 3.63 22.08
N LYS A 224 16.79 4.60 22.74
CA LYS A 224 16.02 4.44 23.98
C LYS A 224 14.59 4.99 23.86
N ALA A 225 14.08 5.22 22.65
CA ALA A 225 12.70 5.66 22.49
C ALA A 225 11.74 4.57 22.94
N SER A 226 10.64 4.96 23.58
CA SER A 226 9.53 4.06 23.83
C SER A 226 8.98 3.51 22.50
N MET A 227 8.53 2.27 22.52
CA MET A 227 7.93 1.59 21.36
C MET A 227 6.51 1.11 21.70
N GLU A 228 5.89 1.76 22.67
CA GLU A 228 4.54 1.37 23.13
C GLU A 228 3.48 1.82 22.12
N PRO A 229 2.42 1.00 21.88
CA PRO A 229 1.28 1.39 21.04
C PRO A 229 0.62 2.70 21.45
N GLU A 230 0.65 3.02 22.73
CA GLU A 230 0.09 4.24 23.34
C GLU A 230 0.78 5.52 22.84
N ASP A 231 2.03 5.46 22.41
CA ASP A 231 2.76 6.59 21.86
C ASP A 231 2.18 7.09 20.52
N ILE A 232 1.41 6.25 19.84
CA ILE A 232 0.80 6.57 18.54
C ILE A 232 -0.54 7.31 18.73
N ALA A 233 -1.27 7.00 19.79
CA ALA A 233 -2.63 7.43 20.02
C ALA A 233 -2.82 8.97 20.12
N PRO A 234 -1.91 9.75 20.73
CA PRO A 234 -2.04 11.21 20.80
C PRO A 234 -2.07 11.88 19.42
N MET A 235 -1.30 11.37 18.44
CA MET A 235 -1.33 11.90 17.08
C MET A 235 -2.67 11.62 16.40
N VAL A 236 -3.29 10.47 16.65
CA VAL A 236 -4.64 10.16 16.16
C VAL A 236 -5.65 11.12 16.80
N GLY A 237 -5.58 11.36 18.11
CA GLY A 237 -6.45 12.32 18.81
C GLY A 237 -6.33 13.74 18.26
N PHE A 238 -5.11 14.20 17.94
CA PHE A 238 -4.87 15.47 17.26
C PHE A 238 -5.52 15.53 15.88
N LEU A 239 -5.28 14.53 15.02
CA LEU A 239 -5.83 14.47 13.66
C LEU A 239 -7.35 14.32 13.65
N ALA A 240 -7.95 13.76 14.70
CA ALA A 240 -9.39 13.62 14.88
C ALA A 240 -10.07 14.90 15.39
N SER A 241 -9.30 15.90 15.84
CA SER A 241 -9.80 17.12 16.47
C SER A 241 -9.89 18.31 15.49
N ASP A 242 -10.56 19.37 15.95
CA ASP A 242 -10.64 20.64 15.22
C ASP A 242 -9.29 21.37 15.10
N TYR A 243 -8.29 20.98 15.88
CA TYR A 243 -6.93 21.52 15.73
C TYR A 243 -6.23 21.10 14.44
N ALA A 244 -6.72 20.06 13.76
CA ALA A 244 -6.14 19.52 12.55
C ALA A 244 -6.97 19.81 11.27
N VAL A 245 -7.88 20.79 11.31
CA VAL A 245 -8.74 21.11 10.14
C VAL A 245 -7.97 21.49 8.87
N ASP A 246 -6.77 22.05 9.04
CA ASP A 246 -5.88 22.44 7.94
C ASP A 246 -4.84 21.36 7.59
N VAL A 247 -4.86 20.21 8.29
CA VAL A 247 -3.96 19.09 8.05
C VAL A 247 -4.66 18.07 7.16
N ASN A 248 -4.29 17.99 5.89
CA ASN A 248 -4.96 17.10 4.94
C ASN A 248 -3.96 16.50 3.92
N GLY A 249 -4.12 15.20 3.63
CA GLY A 249 -3.30 14.46 2.67
C GLY A 249 -1.87 14.19 3.15
N GLN A 250 -1.60 14.30 4.44
CA GLN A 250 -0.27 14.15 5.01
C GLN A 250 0.00 12.72 5.47
N ILE A 251 1.28 12.35 5.50
CA ILE A 251 1.77 11.07 6.03
C ILE A 251 2.75 11.39 7.16
N PHE A 252 2.47 10.86 8.34
CA PHE A 252 3.29 11.05 9.52
C PHE A 252 3.95 9.73 9.94
N LEU A 253 5.26 9.76 10.16
CA LEU A 253 5.96 8.69 10.87
C LEU A 253 5.89 9.01 12.37
N VAL A 254 5.33 8.09 13.16
CA VAL A 254 5.08 8.31 14.60
C VAL A 254 5.65 7.15 15.42
N HIS A 255 6.46 7.47 16.41
CA HIS A 255 7.01 6.50 17.37
C HIS A 255 7.55 7.23 18.59
N GLY A 256 7.54 6.60 19.75
CA GLY A 256 8.29 6.91 20.96
C GLY A 256 8.64 8.37 21.23
N GLY A 257 7.65 9.26 21.23
CA GLY A 257 7.88 10.71 21.44
C GLY A 257 8.38 11.48 20.21
N THR A 258 8.42 10.83 19.03
CA THR A 258 8.81 11.46 17.76
C THR A 258 7.65 11.46 16.78
N ILE A 259 7.38 12.62 16.19
CA ILE A 259 6.44 12.79 15.08
C ILE A 259 7.20 13.45 13.93
N SER A 260 7.28 12.75 12.80
CA SER A 260 7.96 13.24 11.60
C SER A 260 6.97 13.35 10.44
N LEU A 261 7.05 14.42 9.66
CA LEU A 261 6.27 14.59 8.44
C LEU A 261 7.05 14.01 7.26
N MET A 262 6.46 13.05 6.55
CA MET A 262 7.03 12.49 5.33
C MET A 262 6.92 13.48 4.17
N SER A 263 8.01 13.60 3.39
CA SER A 263 7.98 14.44 2.19
C SER A 263 6.97 13.89 1.18
N GLN A 264 6.26 14.78 0.51
CA GLN A 264 5.44 14.37 -0.63
C GLN A 264 6.35 13.97 -1.81
N PRO A 265 5.98 12.96 -2.62
CA PRO A 265 6.69 12.62 -3.85
C PRO A 265 6.80 13.86 -4.74
N ARG A 266 8.00 14.18 -5.18
CA ARG A 266 8.29 15.31 -6.06
C ARG A 266 9.41 14.95 -7.02
N VAL A 267 9.39 15.57 -8.19
CA VAL A 267 10.53 15.49 -9.12
C VAL A 267 11.69 16.24 -8.48
N ILE A 268 12.79 15.55 -8.22
CA ILE A 268 14.02 16.12 -7.63
C ILE A 268 15.07 16.41 -8.67
N ARG A 269 15.05 15.68 -9.80
CA ARG A 269 15.96 15.87 -10.95
C ARG A 269 15.24 15.52 -12.24
N SER A 270 15.67 16.14 -13.33
CA SER A 270 15.16 15.87 -14.66
C SER A 270 16.27 15.97 -15.68
N MET A 271 16.20 15.16 -16.74
CA MET A 271 16.92 15.37 -17.98
C MET A 271 15.92 15.81 -19.05
N TYR A 272 16.35 16.62 -19.99
CA TYR A 272 15.52 17.08 -21.08
C TYR A 272 16.29 16.98 -22.41
N ASN A 273 15.66 16.36 -23.42
CA ASN A 273 16.16 16.30 -24.78
C ASN A 273 15.27 17.17 -25.70
N LYS A 274 15.85 18.23 -26.26
CA LYS A 274 15.15 19.15 -27.16
C LYS A 274 14.71 18.49 -28.47
N GLY A 275 15.36 17.42 -28.89
CA GLY A 275 15.08 16.66 -30.10
C GLY A 275 13.94 15.65 -30.00
N GLY A 276 13.34 15.47 -28.81
CA GLY A 276 12.30 14.47 -28.56
C GLY A 276 12.73 13.42 -27.52
N GLY A 277 12.55 12.13 -27.79
CA GLY A 277 12.93 11.06 -26.87
C GLY A 277 14.46 10.88 -26.75
N PHE A 278 14.86 10.15 -25.72
CA PHE A 278 16.25 9.74 -25.52
C PHE A 278 16.49 8.36 -26.17
N SER A 279 17.63 8.18 -26.80
CA SER A 279 18.16 6.85 -27.09
C SER A 279 18.71 6.20 -25.81
N VAL A 280 18.84 4.88 -25.80
CA VAL A 280 19.44 4.15 -24.68
C VAL A 280 20.87 4.62 -24.38
N ALA A 281 21.66 4.88 -25.44
CA ALA A 281 23.02 5.37 -25.28
C ALA A 281 23.10 6.75 -24.62
N GLU A 282 22.20 7.68 -24.99
CA GLU A 282 22.09 8.99 -24.33
C GLU A 282 21.68 8.86 -22.86
N ILE A 283 20.77 7.91 -22.54
CA ILE A 283 20.37 7.65 -21.15
C ILE A 283 21.55 7.09 -20.35
N ASP A 284 22.30 6.13 -20.89
CA ASP A 284 23.48 5.53 -20.25
C ASP A 284 24.56 6.58 -19.93
N GLU A 285 24.80 7.50 -20.86
CA GLU A 285 25.76 8.60 -20.68
C GLU A 285 25.25 9.63 -19.66
N MET A 286 24.01 10.05 -19.77
CA MET A 286 23.48 11.22 -19.05
C MET A 286 22.87 10.88 -17.68
N ALA A 287 22.24 9.73 -17.49
CA ALA A 287 21.56 9.39 -16.25
C ALA A 287 22.50 9.36 -15.04
N PRO A 288 23.74 8.81 -15.11
CA PRO A 288 24.68 8.87 -14.02
C PRO A 288 25.08 10.30 -13.60
N LEU A 289 25.07 11.22 -14.58
CA LEU A 289 25.47 12.62 -14.36
C LEU A 289 24.33 13.48 -13.80
N PHE A 290 23.08 13.21 -14.23
CA PHE A 290 21.96 14.11 -13.96
C PHE A 290 20.87 13.51 -13.08
N LEU A 291 20.65 12.20 -13.09
CA LEU A 291 19.58 11.56 -12.34
C LEU A 291 20.06 10.77 -11.12
N LEU A 292 21.18 10.04 -11.24
CA LEU A 292 21.61 9.04 -10.27
C LEU A 292 22.68 9.55 -9.27
N GLN A 293 22.78 10.85 -9.07
CA GLN A 293 23.73 11.44 -8.12
C GLN A 293 23.00 11.96 -6.87
N GLY A 294 23.49 11.60 -5.69
CA GLY A 294 23.12 12.23 -4.41
C GLY A 294 22.67 11.27 -3.32
N PRO A 295 22.48 11.78 -2.10
CA PRO A 295 22.04 10.99 -0.97
C PRO A 295 20.63 10.43 -1.23
N GLY A 296 20.44 9.14 -1.01
CA GLY A 296 19.17 8.44 -1.22
C GLY A 296 19.05 7.71 -2.56
N ASP A 297 20.07 7.73 -3.41
CA ASP A 297 20.13 6.85 -4.55
C ASP A 297 20.36 5.42 -4.06
N TYR A 298 19.27 4.69 -3.86
CA TYR A 298 19.34 3.27 -3.52
C TYR A 298 19.93 2.52 -4.71
N ARG A 299 21.18 2.15 -4.59
CA ARG A 299 21.83 1.19 -5.49
C ARG A 299 21.97 -0.10 -4.70
N PRO A 300 21.13 -1.13 -4.98
CA PRO A 300 21.48 -2.47 -4.52
C PRO A 300 22.89 -2.78 -5.05
N ASP A 301 23.69 -3.52 -4.29
CA ASP A 301 24.97 -4.05 -4.74
C ASP A 301 24.76 -4.92 -5.98
N ALA A 302 24.60 -4.25 -7.13
CA ALA A 302 24.47 -4.93 -8.40
C ALA A 302 25.87 -5.38 -8.81
N PRO A 303 26.02 -6.64 -9.25
CA PRO A 303 27.28 -7.06 -9.84
C PRO A 303 27.62 -6.10 -10.99
N ASN A 304 28.89 -5.72 -11.09
CA ASN A 304 29.42 -4.86 -12.14
C ASN A 304 29.04 -5.48 -13.50
N VAL A 305 27.95 -5.02 -14.08
CA VAL A 305 27.61 -5.33 -15.47
C VAL A 305 28.51 -4.46 -16.30
N GLY A 306 29.41 -5.07 -17.06
CA GLY A 306 30.39 -4.36 -17.89
C GLY A 306 29.72 -3.31 -18.77
N LYS A 307 30.39 -2.18 -19.00
CA LYS A 307 29.95 -1.16 -19.93
C LYS A 307 29.78 -1.79 -21.31
N MET A 308 28.63 -1.61 -21.91
CA MET A 308 28.35 -2.07 -23.25
C MET A 308 28.93 -1.13 -24.30
N SER A 309 29.39 -1.69 -25.43
CA SER A 309 29.87 -0.91 -26.55
C SER A 309 28.68 -0.33 -27.34
N ALA A 310 28.75 0.94 -27.72
CA ALA A 310 27.75 1.55 -28.55
C ALA A 310 27.68 0.81 -29.94
N GLY A 311 26.49 0.26 -30.25
CA GLY A 311 26.22 -0.43 -31.53
C GLY A 311 26.02 -1.94 -31.46
N GLU A 312 26.24 -2.58 -30.31
CA GLU A 312 25.89 -3.98 -30.09
C GLU A 312 24.42 -4.12 -29.68
N LYS A 313 23.75 -5.18 -30.16
CA LYS A 313 22.41 -5.54 -29.71
C LYS A 313 22.51 -5.95 -28.22
N SER A 314 22.07 -5.06 -27.35
CA SER A 314 22.32 -5.12 -25.91
C SER A 314 21.63 -6.27 -25.21
N LEU A 315 20.64 -6.88 -25.87
CA LEU A 315 19.79 -7.92 -25.31
C LEU A 315 19.86 -9.23 -26.09
N GLU A 316 20.90 -9.41 -26.92
CA GLU A 316 21.09 -10.68 -27.65
C GLU A 316 21.21 -11.85 -26.68
N GLY A 317 20.45 -12.92 -26.91
CA GLY A 317 20.36 -14.08 -26.04
C GLY A 317 19.57 -13.86 -24.72
N LYS A 318 18.91 -12.73 -24.55
CA LYS A 318 17.98 -12.49 -23.43
C LYS A 318 16.55 -12.81 -23.85
N VAL A 319 15.78 -13.29 -22.88
CA VAL A 319 14.34 -13.50 -23.03
C VAL A 319 13.60 -12.45 -22.18
N ALA A 320 12.60 -11.81 -22.77
CA ALA A 320 11.79 -10.81 -22.10
C ALA A 320 10.31 -11.16 -22.19
N ILE A 321 9.59 -10.99 -21.08
CA ILE A 321 8.13 -11.07 -21.05
C ILE A 321 7.58 -9.66 -20.86
N VAL A 322 6.66 -9.24 -21.72
CA VAL A 322 6.00 -7.94 -21.63
C VAL A 322 4.49 -8.15 -21.54
N THR A 323 3.91 -7.89 -20.38
CA THR A 323 2.47 -7.99 -20.17
C THR A 323 1.76 -6.71 -20.61
N GLY A 324 0.50 -6.82 -21.08
CA GLY A 324 -0.23 -5.68 -21.65
C GLY A 324 0.43 -5.13 -22.92
N SER A 325 1.05 -5.98 -23.73
CA SER A 325 1.91 -5.56 -24.83
C SER A 325 1.28 -5.67 -26.22
N GLY A 326 -0.03 -5.91 -26.30
CA GLY A 326 -0.75 -5.86 -27.58
C GLY A 326 -0.95 -4.44 -28.12
N ARG A 327 -0.84 -3.40 -27.27
CA ARG A 327 -1.11 -2.00 -27.66
C ARG A 327 -0.27 -1.01 -26.85
N GLY A 328 -0.23 0.25 -27.29
CA GLY A 328 0.27 1.39 -26.53
C GLY A 328 1.71 1.26 -26.05
N ILE A 329 1.96 1.57 -24.77
CA ILE A 329 3.31 1.57 -24.18
C ILE A 329 3.91 0.16 -24.20
N GLY A 330 3.15 -0.87 -23.82
CA GLY A 330 3.63 -2.26 -23.82
C GLY A 330 4.08 -2.74 -25.18
N ALA A 331 3.33 -2.43 -26.24
CA ALA A 331 3.71 -2.74 -27.62
C ALA A 331 5.02 -2.03 -28.02
N GLY A 332 5.17 -0.76 -27.67
CA GLY A 332 6.41 -0.01 -27.90
C GLY A 332 7.60 -0.62 -27.18
N VAL A 333 7.42 -1.04 -25.93
CA VAL A 333 8.47 -1.73 -25.14
C VAL A 333 8.84 -3.07 -25.77
N ALA A 334 7.85 -3.91 -26.13
CA ALA A 334 8.10 -5.21 -26.75
C ALA A 334 8.92 -5.09 -28.05
N LYS A 335 8.53 -4.17 -28.94
CA LYS A 335 9.27 -3.89 -30.18
C LYS A 335 10.69 -3.40 -29.91
N LEU A 336 10.88 -2.50 -28.96
CA LEU A 336 12.20 -1.98 -28.61
C LEU A 336 13.12 -3.09 -28.08
N LEU A 337 12.62 -3.95 -27.19
CA LEU A 337 13.40 -5.08 -26.66
C LEU A 337 13.79 -6.06 -27.77
N ALA A 338 12.86 -6.37 -28.66
CA ALA A 338 13.15 -7.23 -29.83
C ALA A 338 14.18 -6.60 -30.76
N ALA A 339 14.09 -5.30 -31.05
CA ALA A 339 15.07 -4.56 -31.86
C ALA A 339 16.47 -4.58 -31.23
N GLN A 340 16.57 -4.67 -29.93
CA GLN A 340 17.81 -4.80 -29.15
C GLN A 340 18.31 -6.27 -29.06
N GLY A 341 17.63 -7.22 -29.71
CA GLY A 341 18.04 -8.62 -29.83
C GLY A 341 17.42 -9.57 -28.79
N ALA A 342 16.51 -9.12 -27.94
CA ALA A 342 15.77 -10.02 -27.05
C ALA A 342 14.79 -10.90 -27.85
N SER A 343 14.56 -12.12 -27.35
CA SER A 343 13.37 -12.91 -27.67
C SER A 343 12.23 -12.49 -26.77
N VAL A 344 11.06 -12.14 -27.32
CA VAL A 344 10.01 -11.48 -26.55
C VAL A 344 8.72 -12.30 -26.48
N VAL A 345 8.20 -12.53 -25.27
CA VAL A 345 6.82 -12.97 -25.08
C VAL A 345 5.93 -11.72 -25.03
N VAL A 346 5.09 -11.57 -26.02
CA VAL A 346 4.08 -10.51 -26.12
C VAL A 346 2.80 -11.02 -25.47
N ASN A 347 2.56 -10.65 -24.21
CA ASN A 347 1.37 -11.09 -23.49
C ASN A 347 0.29 -10.01 -23.48
N ASP A 348 -0.90 -10.35 -23.96
CA ASP A 348 -2.08 -9.49 -23.89
C ASP A 348 -3.36 -10.33 -24.06
N ILE A 349 -4.31 -10.18 -23.13
CA ILE A 349 -5.62 -10.83 -23.23
C ILE A 349 -6.55 -10.14 -24.24
N GLY A 350 -6.15 -8.99 -24.78
CA GLY A 350 -6.93 -8.21 -25.74
C GLY A 350 -8.19 -7.57 -25.14
N ALA A 351 -8.23 -7.34 -23.83
CA ALA A 351 -9.36 -6.68 -23.20
C ALA A 351 -9.52 -5.22 -23.67
N ALA A 352 -10.75 -4.71 -23.61
CA ALA A 352 -11.05 -3.29 -23.77
C ALA A 352 -10.51 -2.49 -22.56
N LEU A 353 -10.54 -1.13 -22.65
CA LEU A 353 -10.03 -0.26 -21.57
C LEU A 353 -10.76 -0.43 -20.22
N ASP A 354 -11.98 -0.94 -20.24
CA ASP A 354 -12.76 -1.26 -19.05
C ASP A 354 -12.51 -2.67 -18.49
N GLY A 355 -11.60 -3.43 -19.12
CA GLY A 355 -11.27 -4.81 -18.75
C GLY A 355 -12.21 -5.87 -19.32
N SER A 356 -13.22 -5.49 -20.12
CA SER A 356 -14.14 -6.43 -20.74
C SER A 356 -13.62 -7.03 -22.04
N GLY A 357 -14.10 -8.25 -22.38
CA GLY A 357 -13.80 -8.93 -23.63
C GLY A 357 -12.41 -9.57 -23.64
N GLY A 358 -12.06 -10.18 -24.77
CA GLY A 358 -10.77 -10.77 -25.08
C GLY A 358 -10.61 -10.92 -26.60
N ASP A 359 -9.54 -10.34 -27.16
CA ASP A 359 -9.21 -10.40 -28.56
C ASP A 359 -7.71 -10.71 -28.71
N GLN A 360 -7.37 -11.88 -29.25
CA GLN A 360 -6.00 -12.33 -29.40
C GLN A 360 -5.24 -11.57 -30.52
N SER A 361 -5.94 -10.83 -31.37
CA SER A 361 -5.35 -10.14 -32.51
C SER A 361 -4.31 -9.08 -32.14
N PRO A 362 -4.43 -8.28 -31.06
CA PRO A 362 -3.42 -7.28 -30.72
C PRO A 362 -2.04 -7.87 -30.41
N ALA A 363 -1.95 -8.92 -29.58
CA ALA A 363 -0.68 -9.57 -29.29
C ALA A 363 -0.08 -10.25 -30.53
N ALA A 364 -0.92 -10.97 -31.30
CA ALA A 364 -0.49 -11.62 -32.56
C ALA A 364 0.00 -10.59 -33.59
N GLN A 365 -0.63 -9.42 -33.66
CA GLN A 365 -0.19 -8.36 -34.56
C GLN A 365 1.20 -7.84 -34.19
N ILE A 366 1.46 -7.58 -32.90
CA ILE A 366 2.79 -7.13 -32.46
C ILE A 366 3.87 -8.18 -32.72
N VAL A 367 3.55 -9.46 -32.52
CA VAL A 367 4.47 -10.56 -32.87
C VAL A 367 4.81 -10.54 -34.38
N ALA A 368 3.80 -10.35 -35.24
CA ALA A 368 4.03 -10.25 -36.67
C ALA A 368 4.91 -9.04 -37.03
N GLU A 369 4.64 -7.87 -36.47
CA GLU A 369 5.42 -6.65 -36.70
C GLU A 369 6.90 -6.82 -36.24
N ILE A 370 7.10 -7.46 -35.06
CA ILE A 370 8.47 -7.79 -34.57
C ILE A 370 9.19 -8.75 -35.57
N GLY A 371 8.44 -9.75 -36.10
CA GLY A 371 8.98 -10.70 -37.08
C GLY A 371 9.35 -10.03 -38.40
N GLU A 372 8.55 -9.10 -38.90
CA GLU A 372 8.82 -8.31 -40.12
C GLU A 372 10.10 -7.46 -39.96
N ASP A 373 10.35 -6.95 -38.74
CA ASP A 373 11.56 -6.19 -38.40
C ASP A 373 12.78 -7.10 -38.10
N GLY A 374 12.64 -8.43 -38.27
CA GLY A 374 13.71 -9.41 -38.06
C GLY A 374 13.99 -9.76 -36.59
N GLY A 375 13.08 -9.43 -35.68
CA GLY A 375 13.13 -9.81 -34.29
C GLY A 375 12.50 -11.18 -33.99
N SER A 376 12.59 -11.66 -32.76
CA SER A 376 12.02 -12.92 -32.29
C SER A 376 10.95 -12.66 -31.25
N ALA A 377 9.71 -13.12 -31.48
CA ALA A 377 8.63 -12.96 -30.55
C ALA A 377 7.60 -14.09 -30.61
N VAL A 378 6.89 -14.33 -29.52
CA VAL A 378 5.76 -15.27 -29.43
C VAL A 378 4.62 -14.60 -28.62
N ALA A 379 3.37 -14.90 -28.97
CA ALA A 379 2.20 -14.37 -28.28
C ALA A 379 1.81 -15.26 -27.09
N SER A 380 1.37 -14.64 -25.99
CA SER A 380 0.65 -15.28 -24.89
C SER A 380 -0.65 -14.52 -24.64
N PHE A 381 -1.72 -15.26 -24.38
CA PHE A 381 -3.06 -14.70 -24.17
C PHE A 381 -3.60 -14.97 -22.74
N ASP A 382 -2.72 -15.41 -21.86
CA ASP A 382 -3.05 -15.73 -20.47
C ASP A 382 -3.25 -14.48 -19.63
N SER A 383 -4.18 -14.57 -18.69
CA SER A 383 -4.49 -13.45 -17.81
C SER A 383 -3.49 -13.35 -16.66
N VAL A 384 -2.93 -12.16 -16.45
CA VAL A 384 -2.06 -11.87 -15.29
C VAL A 384 -2.82 -11.79 -13.96
N THR A 385 -4.16 -11.85 -13.98
CA THR A 385 -5.00 -11.81 -12.76
C THR A 385 -5.22 -13.20 -12.17
N GLU A 386 -4.75 -14.24 -12.83
CA GLU A 386 -4.86 -15.63 -12.39
C GLU A 386 -3.47 -16.21 -12.15
N ALA A 387 -3.26 -16.92 -11.04
CA ALA A 387 -1.96 -17.52 -10.73
C ALA A 387 -1.51 -18.51 -11.81
N THR A 388 -2.45 -19.31 -12.37
CA THR A 388 -2.20 -20.20 -13.51
C THR A 388 -1.79 -19.42 -14.77
N GLY A 389 -2.38 -18.25 -15.00
CA GLY A 389 -2.01 -17.39 -16.13
C GLY A 389 -0.58 -16.88 -16.03
N GLY A 390 -0.15 -16.46 -14.85
CA GLY A 390 1.25 -16.09 -14.60
C GLY A 390 2.22 -17.23 -14.90
N THR A 391 1.90 -18.45 -14.46
CA THR A 391 2.69 -19.66 -14.73
C THR A 391 2.76 -19.93 -16.25
N ASN A 392 1.63 -19.94 -16.95
CA ASN A 392 1.57 -20.19 -18.40
C ASN A 392 2.38 -19.17 -19.20
N ILE A 393 2.38 -17.89 -18.79
CA ILE A 393 3.17 -16.85 -19.44
C ILE A 393 4.67 -17.16 -19.34
N ILE A 394 5.13 -17.62 -18.16
CA ILE A 394 6.52 -18.01 -17.92
C ILE A 394 6.85 -19.27 -18.72
N GLU A 395 5.99 -20.29 -18.71
CA GLU A 395 6.14 -21.51 -19.48
C GLU A 395 6.21 -21.22 -21.00
N THR A 396 5.40 -20.27 -21.49
CA THR A 396 5.49 -19.80 -22.87
C THR A 396 6.89 -19.28 -23.22
N ALA A 397 7.55 -18.57 -22.30
CA ALA A 397 8.93 -18.12 -22.50
C ALA A 397 9.92 -19.29 -22.51
N MET A 398 9.80 -20.20 -21.55
CA MET A 398 10.69 -21.36 -21.40
C MET A 398 10.57 -22.33 -22.60
N ASP A 399 9.34 -22.61 -23.05
CA ASP A 399 9.08 -23.56 -24.13
C ASP A 399 9.57 -23.06 -25.51
N ASN A 400 9.54 -21.74 -25.73
CA ASN A 400 9.92 -21.16 -27.03
C ASN A 400 11.36 -20.66 -27.08
N PHE A 401 11.93 -20.29 -25.93
CA PHE A 401 13.23 -19.61 -25.93
C PHE A 401 14.24 -20.22 -24.94
N GLY A 402 13.84 -21.18 -24.10
CA GLY A 402 14.69 -21.87 -23.13
C GLY A 402 14.88 -21.04 -21.88
#